data_c772b0e940b3c20b6d18bcb94d616d85
#
_entry.id   c772b0e940b3c20b6d18bcb94d616d85
#
_cell.length_a   1.000
_cell.length_b   1.000
_cell.length_c   1.000
_cell.angle_alpha   90.00
_cell.angle_beta   90.00
_cell.angle_gamma   90.00
#
_symmetry.space_group_name_H-M   'P 1'
#
loop_
_entity.id
_entity.type
_entity.pdbx_description
1 polymer ?
#
loop_
_entity_poly.entity_id
_entity_poly.type
_entity_poly.pdbx_seq_one_letter_code
_entity_poly.pdbx_strand_id
1 'polypeptide(L)'
;MQKKIKLLKEKFIFLKKGINLDFKRIFDLIENELQGEAHLDELAREKQDPFKILISTILSARTRDANTRMATENLFAKYGDPKSIAEADIEEIEELVKPSGFYKVKAGRIKEVSEILIEKYDSKVPENYENLISLPGVGSKTANCVLVYAFKVPAIPVDTHVHRISNRLGWVKTKNPQQTEVALKKAVPKELWLQLNRLFVRFGQQICVPIRPKCEICVINNICPKDFSMEFAKKKKKE
;
A
#
# COMPACT_ATOMS: atom_id res chain seq x y z
N MET A 1 3.45 -7.95 -33.56
CA MET A 1 4.84 -7.51 -33.79
C MET A 1 5.12 -6.16 -33.10
N GLN A 2 4.33 -5.09 -33.30
CA GLN A 2 4.52 -3.77 -32.69
C GLN A 2 4.50 -3.74 -31.15
N LYS A 3 3.67 -4.54 -30.45
CA LYS A 3 3.65 -4.65 -28.98
C LYS A 3 4.97 -5.22 -28.41
N LYS A 4 5.58 -6.17 -29.09
CA LYS A 4 6.89 -6.75 -28.70
C LYS A 4 8.04 -5.75 -28.86
N ILE A 5 7.99 -4.92 -29.89
CA ILE A 5 8.98 -3.87 -30.16
C ILE A 5 8.86 -2.71 -29.15
N LYS A 6 7.65 -2.37 -28.70
CA LYS A 6 7.43 -1.35 -27.67
C LYS A 6 7.94 -1.82 -26.29
N LEU A 7 7.72 -3.11 -25.96
CA LEU A 7 8.23 -3.74 -24.72
C LEU A 7 9.77 -3.82 -24.71
N LEU A 8 10.38 -4.10 -25.88
CA LEU A 8 11.84 -4.11 -26.05
C LEU A 8 12.42 -2.69 -25.96
N LYS A 9 11.74 -1.67 -26.50
CA LYS A 9 12.19 -0.27 -26.39
C LYS A 9 12.12 0.24 -24.94
N GLU A 10 11.12 -0.15 -24.16
CA GLU A 10 11.02 0.20 -22.74
C GLU A 10 12.14 -0.51 -21.92
N LYS A 11 12.42 -1.78 -22.16
CA LYS A 11 13.62 -2.46 -21.60
C LYS A 11 14.94 -1.81 -22.06
N PHE A 12 15.00 -1.31 -23.29
CA PHE A 12 16.21 -0.69 -23.86
C PHE A 12 16.53 0.71 -23.27
N ILE A 13 15.54 1.42 -22.75
CA ILE A 13 15.76 2.71 -22.06
C ILE A 13 16.51 2.46 -20.73
N PHE A 14 16.22 1.36 -20.04
CA PHE A 14 16.94 0.96 -18.82
C PHE A 14 18.35 0.44 -19.11
N LEU A 15 18.51 -0.35 -20.19
CA LEU A 15 19.82 -0.91 -20.60
C LEU A 15 20.79 0.17 -21.14
N LYS A 16 20.29 1.31 -21.68
CA LYS A 16 21.17 2.38 -22.18
C LYS A 16 21.91 3.16 -21.08
N LYS A 17 21.57 3.01 -19.80
CA LYS A 17 22.27 3.65 -18.67
C LYS A 17 23.21 2.70 -17.89
N GLY A 18 23.43 1.46 -18.33
CA GLY A 18 24.35 0.53 -17.69
C GLY A 18 23.99 0.15 -16.24
N ILE A 19 22.78 0.46 -15.78
CA ILE A 19 22.31 0.11 -14.45
C ILE A 19 21.65 -1.27 -14.55
N ASN A 20 22.39 -2.29 -14.17
CA ASN A 20 21.81 -3.60 -13.89
C ASN A 20 20.88 -3.42 -12.69
N LEU A 21 19.55 -3.43 -12.91
CA LEU A 21 18.53 -3.28 -11.86
C LEU A 21 18.50 -4.55 -11.01
N ASP A 22 19.40 -4.62 -10.06
CA ASP A 22 19.37 -5.63 -9.02
C ASP A 22 18.33 -5.20 -7.95
N PHE A 23 17.06 -5.50 -8.23
CA PHE A 23 15.95 -5.22 -7.33
C PHE A 23 16.19 -5.81 -5.93
N LYS A 24 16.72 -7.04 -5.88
CA LYS A 24 16.98 -7.73 -4.63
C LYS A 24 18.02 -6.96 -3.81
N ARG A 25 19.13 -6.58 -4.42
CA ARG A 25 20.17 -5.79 -3.74
C ARG A 25 19.62 -4.46 -3.20
N ILE A 26 18.78 -3.77 -3.98
CA ILE A 26 18.14 -2.51 -3.52
C ILE A 26 17.25 -2.78 -2.33
N PHE A 27 16.47 -3.87 -2.35
CA PHE A 27 15.60 -4.25 -1.24
C PHE A 27 16.40 -4.60 0.01
N ASP A 28 17.45 -5.38 -0.13
CA ASP A 28 18.35 -5.79 0.98
C ASP A 28 19.02 -4.55 1.61
N LEU A 29 19.51 -3.60 0.80
CA LEU A 29 20.10 -2.36 1.31
C LEU A 29 19.07 -1.51 2.07
N ILE A 30 17.87 -1.36 1.54
CA ILE A 30 16.79 -0.60 2.20
C ILE A 30 16.35 -1.30 3.49
N GLU A 31 16.17 -2.63 3.48
CA GLU A 31 15.73 -3.40 4.65
C GLU A 31 16.71 -3.24 5.83
N ASN A 32 18.01 -3.34 5.56
CA ASN A 32 19.07 -3.26 6.57
C ASN A 32 19.18 -1.86 7.25
N GLU A 33 18.72 -0.82 6.55
CA GLU A 33 18.79 0.56 7.05
C GLU A 33 17.56 0.96 7.85
N LEU A 34 16.41 0.35 7.58
CA LEU A 34 15.14 0.79 8.15
C LEU A 34 14.95 0.30 9.59
N GLN A 35 14.49 1.21 10.44
CA GLN A 35 14.13 0.91 11.84
C GLN A 35 12.62 0.81 12.00
N GLY A 36 12.19 -0.01 12.97
CA GLY A 36 10.78 -0.19 13.31
C GLY A 36 9.98 -0.94 12.26
N GLU A 37 8.69 -1.07 12.49
CA GLU A 37 7.73 -1.72 11.59
C GLU A 37 6.58 -0.77 11.26
N ALA A 38 5.99 -0.87 10.07
CA ALA A 38 4.73 -0.22 9.76
C ALA A 38 3.57 -0.99 10.42
N HIS A 39 2.47 -0.30 10.72
CA HIS A 39 1.33 -0.89 11.43
C HIS A 39 0.79 -2.19 10.79
N LEU A 40 0.65 -2.23 9.45
CA LEU A 40 0.21 -3.45 8.76
C LEU A 40 1.22 -4.60 8.82
N ASP A 41 2.53 -4.31 8.88
CA ASP A 41 3.58 -5.32 9.05
C ASP A 41 3.48 -5.99 10.42
N GLU A 42 3.28 -5.18 11.45
CA GLU A 42 3.08 -5.63 12.83
C GLU A 42 1.85 -6.56 12.92
N LEU A 43 0.70 -6.12 12.40
CA LEU A 43 -0.50 -6.95 12.36
C LEU A 43 -0.26 -8.28 11.61
N ALA A 44 0.45 -8.24 10.48
CA ALA A 44 0.72 -9.44 9.69
C ALA A 44 1.71 -10.41 10.37
N ARG A 45 2.65 -9.90 11.15
CA ARG A 45 3.62 -10.68 11.93
C ARG A 45 2.95 -11.40 13.10
N GLU A 46 2.04 -10.72 13.76
CA GLU A 46 1.28 -11.26 14.89
C GLU A 46 0.22 -12.27 14.47
N LYS A 47 0.18 -12.67 13.20
CA LYS A 47 -0.85 -13.55 12.61
C LYS A 47 -2.27 -13.08 12.92
N GLN A 48 -2.46 -11.77 12.85
CA GLN A 48 -3.75 -11.16 13.11
C GLN A 48 -4.79 -11.62 12.08
N ASP A 49 -6.02 -11.68 12.53
CA ASP A 49 -7.17 -12.04 11.74
C ASP A 49 -7.24 -11.19 10.44
N PRO A 50 -7.48 -11.83 9.28
CA PRO A 50 -7.72 -11.13 8.02
C PRO A 50 -8.77 -10.01 8.12
N PHE A 51 -9.78 -10.17 8.96
CA PHE A 51 -10.79 -9.15 9.21
C PHE A 51 -10.16 -7.88 9.84
N LYS A 52 -9.32 -8.03 10.85
CA LYS A 52 -8.61 -6.90 11.46
C LYS A 52 -7.70 -6.19 10.46
N ILE A 53 -7.03 -6.93 9.58
CA ILE A 53 -6.20 -6.37 8.50
C ILE A 53 -7.06 -5.59 7.49
N LEU A 54 -8.21 -6.14 7.06
CA LEU A 54 -9.13 -5.46 6.15
C LEU A 54 -9.64 -4.15 6.75
N ILE A 55 -10.17 -4.18 7.96
CA ILE A 55 -10.71 -3.01 8.64
C ILE A 55 -9.61 -1.96 8.88
N SER A 56 -8.44 -2.37 9.37
CA SER A 56 -7.30 -1.47 9.55
C SER A 56 -6.88 -0.80 8.23
N THR A 57 -6.93 -1.55 7.13
CA THR A 57 -6.59 -1.00 5.81
C THR A 57 -7.64 0.02 5.33
N ILE A 58 -8.93 -0.20 5.61
CA ILE A 58 -10.00 0.79 5.35
C ILE A 58 -9.75 2.05 6.20
N LEU A 59 -9.43 1.88 7.49
CA LEU A 59 -9.12 3.00 8.40
C LEU A 59 -7.88 3.79 7.97
N SER A 60 -6.90 3.16 7.32
CA SER A 60 -5.66 3.80 6.88
C SER A 60 -5.84 4.80 5.73
N ALA A 61 -6.96 4.78 5.01
CA ALA A 61 -7.19 5.67 3.88
C ALA A 61 -7.15 7.15 4.32
N ARG A 62 -6.20 7.95 3.80
CA ARG A 62 -5.97 9.37 4.16
C ARG A 62 -5.81 9.60 5.67
N THR A 63 -5.19 8.66 6.37
CA THR A 63 -4.94 8.72 7.82
C THR A 63 -3.47 8.40 8.07
N ARG A 64 -2.87 9.04 9.08
CA ARG A 64 -1.50 8.75 9.53
C ARG A 64 -1.47 7.40 10.25
N ASP A 65 -0.37 6.67 10.17
CA ASP A 65 -0.22 5.34 10.76
C ASP A 65 -0.55 5.31 12.27
N ALA A 66 -0.06 6.27 13.04
CA ALA A 66 -0.38 6.36 14.48
C ALA A 66 -1.88 6.45 14.76
N ASN A 67 -2.60 7.26 13.98
CA ASN A 67 -4.05 7.42 14.12
C ASN A 67 -4.80 6.18 13.63
N THR A 68 -4.29 5.52 12.59
CA THR A 68 -4.84 4.23 12.11
C THR A 68 -4.71 3.17 13.18
N ARG A 69 -3.53 3.06 13.79
CA ARG A 69 -3.27 2.14 14.89
C ARG A 69 -4.26 2.37 16.03
N MET A 70 -4.34 3.59 16.54
CA MET A 70 -5.24 3.96 17.64
C MET A 70 -6.70 3.61 17.32
N ALA A 71 -7.18 3.98 16.13
CA ALA A 71 -8.56 3.67 15.73
C ALA A 71 -8.80 2.16 15.60
N THR A 72 -7.82 1.40 15.10
CA THR A 72 -7.91 -0.07 15.02
C THR A 72 -7.94 -0.70 16.41
N GLU A 73 -7.04 -0.30 17.29
CA GLU A 73 -6.95 -0.80 18.66
C GLU A 73 -8.24 -0.52 19.44
N ASN A 74 -8.75 0.72 19.39
CA ASN A 74 -10.00 1.09 20.03
C ASN A 74 -11.17 0.23 19.56
N LEU A 75 -11.31 0.05 18.23
CA LEU A 75 -12.40 -0.72 17.64
C LEU A 75 -12.31 -2.19 18.06
N PHE A 76 -11.14 -2.81 17.90
CA PHE A 76 -10.94 -4.24 18.17
C PHE A 76 -10.79 -4.58 19.66
N ALA A 77 -10.61 -3.59 20.53
CA ALA A 77 -10.75 -3.80 21.98
C ALA A 77 -12.19 -4.11 22.39
N LYS A 78 -13.18 -3.64 21.61
CA LYS A 78 -14.60 -3.85 21.89
C LYS A 78 -15.26 -4.86 20.96
N TYR A 79 -14.95 -4.83 19.68
CA TYR A 79 -15.57 -5.64 18.63
C TYR A 79 -14.52 -6.49 17.92
N GLY A 80 -14.59 -7.82 18.07
CA GLY A 80 -13.56 -8.74 17.59
C GLY A 80 -13.84 -9.35 16.21
N ASP A 81 -15.08 -9.31 15.72
CA ASP A 81 -15.53 -10.05 14.53
C ASP A 81 -16.60 -9.28 13.73
N PRO A 82 -16.91 -9.75 12.49
CA PRO A 82 -17.91 -9.09 11.65
C PRO A 82 -19.30 -8.99 12.31
N LYS A 83 -19.72 -10.00 13.09
CA LYS A 83 -21.05 -10.02 13.69
C LYS A 83 -21.20 -8.92 14.75
N SER A 84 -20.24 -8.82 15.64
CA SER A 84 -20.25 -7.81 16.71
C SER A 84 -20.25 -6.37 16.14
N ILE A 85 -19.55 -6.13 15.01
CA ILE A 85 -19.55 -4.83 14.35
C ILE A 85 -20.87 -4.55 13.61
N ALA A 86 -21.45 -5.55 12.95
CA ALA A 86 -22.73 -5.39 12.26
C ALA A 86 -23.88 -5.10 13.22
N GLU A 87 -23.86 -5.66 14.43
CA GLU A 87 -24.87 -5.44 15.48
C GLU A 87 -24.64 -4.15 16.30
N ALA A 88 -23.46 -3.53 16.19
CA ALA A 88 -23.10 -2.33 16.96
C ALA A 88 -23.85 -1.08 16.52
N ASP A 89 -24.07 -0.13 17.43
CA ASP A 89 -24.57 1.19 17.09
C ASP A 89 -23.54 1.99 16.29
N ILE A 90 -24.01 2.67 15.26
CA ILE A 90 -23.12 3.39 14.35
C ILE A 90 -22.37 4.53 15.06
N GLU A 91 -23.03 5.22 15.97
CA GLU A 91 -22.47 6.31 16.77
C GLU A 91 -21.30 5.82 17.63
N GLU A 92 -21.40 4.60 18.13
CA GLU A 92 -20.33 4.00 18.91
C GLU A 92 -19.13 3.60 18.05
N ILE A 93 -19.37 3.01 16.88
CA ILE A 93 -18.30 2.77 15.91
C ILE A 93 -17.61 4.08 15.53
N GLU A 94 -18.38 5.15 15.25
CA GLU A 94 -17.85 6.47 14.93
C GLU A 94 -16.90 7.00 16.01
N GLU A 95 -17.26 6.88 17.28
CA GLU A 95 -16.46 7.36 18.40
C GLU A 95 -15.15 6.56 18.54
N LEU A 96 -15.21 5.22 18.41
CA LEU A 96 -14.06 4.35 18.49
C LEU A 96 -13.05 4.63 17.35
N VAL A 97 -13.53 4.90 16.13
CA VAL A 97 -12.67 5.16 14.97
C VAL A 97 -12.41 6.64 14.71
N LYS A 98 -12.82 7.53 15.59
CA LYS A 98 -12.66 8.99 15.49
C LYS A 98 -11.21 9.49 15.26
N PRO A 99 -10.15 8.83 15.76
CA PRO A 99 -8.77 9.18 15.40
C PRO A 99 -8.49 9.09 13.89
N SER A 100 -9.25 8.27 13.15
CA SER A 100 -9.11 8.10 11.71
C SER A 100 -9.78 9.26 10.95
N GLY A 101 -9.09 9.84 9.97
CA GLY A 101 -9.69 10.86 9.09
C GLY A 101 -10.92 10.33 8.35
N PHE A 102 -11.96 11.18 8.18
CA PHE A 102 -13.24 10.80 7.58
C PHE A 102 -13.98 9.66 8.33
N TYR A 103 -13.85 9.62 9.64
CA TYR A 103 -14.27 8.52 10.49
C TYR A 103 -15.76 8.15 10.33
N LYS A 104 -16.69 9.10 10.18
CA LYS A 104 -18.12 8.82 9.95
C LYS A 104 -18.36 7.97 8.70
N VAL A 105 -17.74 8.36 7.58
CA VAL A 105 -17.84 7.60 6.32
C VAL A 105 -17.22 6.22 6.46
N LYS A 106 -16.11 6.10 7.22
CA LYS A 106 -15.44 4.83 7.45
C LYS A 106 -16.23 3.93 8.38
N ALA A 107 -16.85 4.47 9.43
CA ALA A 107 -17.71 3.73 10.33
C ALA A 107 -18.87 3.06 9.56
N GLY A 108 -19.58 3.82 8.71
CA GLY A 108 -20.62 3.27 7.85
C GLY A 108 -20.12 2.15 6.93
N ARG A 109 -18.94 2.35 6.28
CA ARG A 109 -18.32 1.34 5.40
C ARG A 109 -17.90 0.08 6.16
N ILE A 110 -17.37 0.23 7.36
CA ILE A 110 -16.94 -0.89 8.20
C ILE A 110 -18.16 -1.74 8.59
N LYS A 111 -19.27 -1.11 8.98
CA LYS A 111 -20.52 -1.79 9.29
C LYS A 111 -21.07 -2.53 8.08
N GLU A 112 -21.19 -1.84 6.93
CA GLU A 112 -21.67 -2.42 5.67
C GLU A 112 -20.78 -3.58 5.18
N VAL A 113 -19.45 -3.45 5.28
CA VAL A 113 -18.52 -4.54 4.98
C VAL A 113 -18.77 -5.74 5.87
N SER A 114 -19.00 -5.53 7.17
CA SER A 114 -19.26 -6.60 8.14
C SER A 114 -20.56 -7.34 7.81
N GLU A 115 -21.61 -6.62 7.47
CA GLU A 115 -22.90 -7.19 7.02
C GLU A 115 -22.71 -8.04 5.75
N ILE A 116 -22.01 -7.54 4.76
CA ILE A 116 -21.72 -8.28 3.51
C ILE A 116 -20.88 -9.54 3.79
N LEU A 117 -19.90 -9.48 4.69
CA LEU A 117 -19.10 -10.64 5.06
C LEU A 117 -19.96 -11.74 5.70
N ILE A 118 -20.94 -11.38 6.52
CA ILE A 118 -21.88 -12.32 7.12
C ILE A 118 -22.77 -12.94 6.05
N GLU A 119 -23.38 -12.11 5.20
CA GLU A 119 -24.36 -12.54 4.22
C GLU A 119 -23.77 -13.40 3.08
N LYS A 120 -22.56 -13.05 2.60
CA LYS A 120 -22.01 -13.63 1.37
C LYS A 120 -20.76 -14.47 1.56
N TYR A 121 -20.08 -14.37 2.69
CA TYR A 121 -18.75 -14.96 2.87
C TYR A 121 -18.59 -15.73 4.19
N ASP A 122 -19.69 -16.13 4.83
CA ASP A 122 -19.69 -16.92 6.08
C ASP A 122 -18.79 -16.25 7.15
N SER A 123 -18.93 -14.93 7.30
CA SER A 123 -18.13 -14.08 8.20
C SER A 123 -16.61 -14.10 7.93
N LYS A 124 -16.16 -14.58 6.76
CA LYS A 124 -14.74 -14.65 6.39
C LYS A 124 -14.39 -13.60 5.37
N VAL A 125 -13.17 -13.11 5.43
CA VAL A 125 -12.62 -12.20 4.39
C VAL A 125 -12.27 -13.01 3.15
N PRO A 126 -12.75 -12.63 1.95
CA PRO A 126 -12.43 -13.34 0.72
C PRO A 126 -10.94 -13.19 0.33
N GLU A 127 -10.36 -14.28 -0.22
CA GLU A 127 -8.94 -14.39 -0.57
C GLU A 127 -8.62 -14.02 -2.02
N ASN A 128 -9.59 -13.48 -2.77
CA ASN A 128 -9.38 -13.10 -4.16
C ASN A 128 -9.67 -11.61 -4.40
N TYR A 129 -9.01 -11.06 -5.40
CA TYR A 129 -9.05 -9.63 -5.73
C TYR A 129 -10.44 -9.15 -6.10
N GLU A 130 -11.18 -9.93 -6.89
CA GLU A 130 -12.49 -9.57 -7.44
C GLU A 130 -13.53 -9.42 -6.33
N ASN A 131 -13.56 -10.34 -5.38
CA ASN A 131 -14.46 -10.29 -4.23
C ASN A 131 -14.05 -9.18 -3.26
N LEU A 132 -12.75 -8.98 -3.04
CA LEU A 132 -12.28 -7.88 -2.17
C LEU A 132 -12.66 -6.51 -2.73
N ILE A 133 -12.49 -6.28 -4.03
CA ILE A 133 -12.79 -4.96 -4.64
C ILE A 133 -14.30 -4.69 -4.73
N SER A 134 -15.14 -5.71 -4.59
CA SER A 134 -16.61 -5.56 -4.52
C SER A 134 -17.10 -5.04 -3.16
N LEU A 135 -16.25 -5.08 -2.13
CA LEU A 135 -16.60 -4.59 -0.80
C LEU A 135 -16.60 -3.05 -0.74
N PRO A 136 -17.54 -2.43 -0.01
CA PRO A 136 -17.63 -0.97 0.12
C PRO A 136 -16.33 -0.35 0.67
N GLY A 137 -15.81 0.67 -0.02
CA GLY A 137 -14.59 1.36 0.40
C GLY A 137 -13.29 0.61 0.13
N VAL A 138 -13.35 -0.58 -0.48
CA VAL A 138 -12.19 -1.37 -0.87
C VAL A 138 -11.82 -1.08 -2.34
N GLY A 139 -10.76 -0.28 -2.54
CA GLY A 139 -10.17 -0.07 -3.86
C GLY A 139 -8.98 -0.98 -4.12
N SER A 140 -8.34 -0.86 -5.31
CA SER A 140 -7.18 -1.69 -5.68
C SER A 140 -6.08 -1.73 -4.61
N LYS A 141 -5.71 -0.57 -4.03
CA LYS A 141 -4.70 -0.51 -2.96
C LYS A 141 -5.11 -1.35 -1.75
N THR A 142 -6.36 -1.20 -1.29
CA THR A 142 -6.88 -1.93 -0.11
C THR A 142 -6.95 -3.43 -0.38
N ALA A 143 -7.52 -3.85 -1.51
CA ALA A 143 -7.57 -5.26 -1.90
C ALA A 143 -6.18 -5.90 -1.96
N ASN A 144 -5.22 -5.24 -2.62
CA ASN A 144 -3.84 -5.73 -2.69
C ASN A 144 -3.15 -5.76 -1.31
N CYS A 145 -3.43 -4.81 -0.40
CA CYS A 145 -2.94 -4.88 0.98
C CYS A 145 -3.47 -6.12 1.70
N VAL A 146 -4.78 -6.38 1.63
CA VAL A 146 -5.38 -7.58 2.26
C VAL A 146 -4.75 -8.85 1.71
N LEU A 147 -4.61 -8.98 0.38
CA LEU A 147 -3.96 -10.12 -0.25
C LEU A 147 -2.53 -10.35 0.27
N VAL A 148 -1.73 -9.29 0.35
CA VAL A 148 -0.32 -9.37 0.79
C VAL A 148 -0.22 -9.66 2.28
N TYR A 149 -0.91 -8.89 3.10
CA TYR A 149 -0.71 -8.92 4.55
C TYR A 149 -1.47 -10.03 5.26
N ALA A 150 -2.72 -10.33 4.84
CA ALA A 150 -3.52 -11.38 5.44
C ALA A 150 -3.22 -12.76 4.84
N PHE A 151 -3.15 -12.85 3.51
CA PHE A 151 -3.14 -14.14 2.81
C PHE A 151 -1.79 -14.50 2.19
N LYS A 152 -0.78 -13.62 2.25
CA LYS A 152 0.54 -13.82 1.62
C LYS A 152 0.45 -14.08 0.10
N VAL A 153 -0.63 -13.60 -0.52
CA VAL A 153 -0.81 -13.67 -1.97
C VAL A 153 0.02 -12.55 -2.62
N PRO A 154 0.92 -12.87 -3.58
CA PRO A 154 1.75 -11.87 -4.23
C PRO A 154 0.93 -10.83 -4.99
N ALA A 155 0.92 -9.60 -4.48
CA ALA A 155 0.31 -8.42 -5.08
C ALA A 155 1.17 -7.18 -4.81
N ILE A 156 0.89 -6.07 -5.49
CA ILE A 156 1.62 -4.81 -5.30
C ILE A 156 0.64 -3.71 -4.86
N PRO A 157 0.45 -3.50 -3.55
CA PRO A 157 -0.30 -2.36 -3.08
C PRO A 157 0.44 -1.07 -3.40
N VAL A 158 -0.14 -0.21 -4.24
CA VAL A 158 0.50 1.06 -4.61
C VAL A 158 -0.15 2.21 -3.87
N ASP A 159 0.55 2.71 -2.88
CA ASP A 159 0.23 3.94 -2.17
C ASP A 159 1.06 5.13 -2.69
N THR A 160 1.02 6.25 -1.99
CA THR A 160 1.79 7.44 -2.34
C THR A 160 3.31 7.24 -2.21
N HIS A 161 3.76 6.36 -1.30
CA HIS A 161 5.17 6.05 -1.13
C HIS A 161 5.67 5.18 -2.27
N VAL A 162 4.99 4.06 -2.53
CA VAL A 162 5.33 3.16 -3.65
C VAL A 162 5.32 3.92 -4.98
N HIS A 163 4.27 4.69 -5.27
CA HIS A 163 4.19 5.49 -6.49
C HIS A 163 5.37 6.46 -6.62
N ARG A 164 5.67 7.23 -5.58
CA ARG A 164 6.74 8.23 -5.58
C ARG A 164 8.12 7.59 -5.76
N ILE A 165 8.43 6.59 -4.91
CA ILE A 165 9.77 5.98 -4.87
C ILE A 165 10.05 5.23 -6.17
N SER A 166 9.10 4.49 -6.71
CA SER A 166 9.27 3.76 -7.98
C SER A 166 9.55 4.68 -9.16
N ASN A 167 8.93 5.89 -9.19
CA ASN A 167 9.21 6.90 -10.18
C ASN A 167 10.60 7.53 -9.95
N ARG A 168 10.97 7.88 -8.70
CA ARG A 168 12.29 8.44 -8.38
C ARG A 168 13.45 7.50 -8.68
N LEU A 169 13.22 6.19 -8.47
CA LEU A 169 14.18 5.14 -8.84
C LEU A 169 14.23 4.88 -10.35
N GLY A 170 13.35 5.52 -11.12
CA GLY A 170 13.25 5.29 -12.56
C GLY A 170 12.78 3.89 -12.94
N TRP A 171 12.23 3.12 -12.01
CA TRP A 171 11.67 1.79 -12.29
C TRP A 171 10.44 1.87 -13.17
N VAL A 172 9.68 2.95 -13.01
CA VAL A 172 8.51 3.27 -13.80
C VAL A 172 8.48 4.78 -14.10
N LYS A 173 7.68 5.16 -15.12
CA LYS A 173 7.36 6.56 -15.42
C LYS A 173 5.85 6.71 -15.58
N THR A 174 5.18 6.99 -14.47
CA THR A 174 3.73 6.89 -14.36
C THR A 174 3.12 8.08 -13.65
N LYS A 175 1.87 8.44 -14.00
CA LYS A 175 1.19 9.65 -13.50
C LYS A 175 0.33 9.40 -12.26
N ASN A 176 -0.07 8.16 -12.02
CA ASN A 176 -0.96 7.79 -10.91
C ASN A 176 -0.65 6.38 -10.39
N PRO A 177 -1.15 6.02 -9.19
CA PRO A 177 -0.92 4.72 -8.57
C PRO A 177 -1.38 3.52 -9.43
N GLN A 178 -2.48 3.63 -10.15
CA GLN A 178 -3.01 2.54 -10.98
C GLN A 178 -2.05 2.20 -12.12
N GLN A 179 -1.54 3.22 -12.80
CA GLN A 179 -0.51 3.02 -13.84
C GLN A 179 0.79 2.44 -13.24
N THR A 180 1.14 2.86 -12.03
CA THR A 180 2.32 2.37 -11.32
C THR A 180 2.19 0.89 -10.99
N GLU A 181 1.04 0.44 -10.51
CA GLU A 181 0.75 -0.97 -10.22
C GLU A 181 0.98 -1.83 -11.47
N VAL A 182 0.35 -1.46 -12.59
CA VAL A 182 0.49 -2.19 -13.87
C VAL A 182 1.94 -2.21 -14.36
N ALA A 183 2.67 -1.10 -14.21
CA ALA A 183 4.05 -1.00 -14.65
C ALA A 183 5.00 -1.81 -13.75
N LEU A 184 4.80 -1.77 -12.42
CA LEU A 184 5.61 -2.53 -11.47
C LEU A 184 5.40 -4.04 -11.60
N LYS A 185 4.18 -4.51 -11.85
CA LYS A 185 3.89 -5.93 -12.13
C LYS A 185 4.67 -6.46 -13.34
N LYS A 186 5.06 -5.59 -14.27
CA LYS A 186 5.89 -5.95 -15.45
C LYS A 186 7.39 -5.83 -15.21
N ALA A 187 7.80 -4.92 -14.31
CA ALA A 187 9.19 -4.58 -14.09
C ALA A 187 9.81 -5.38 -12.95
N VAL A 188 9.11 -5.56 -11.84
CA VAL A 188 9.62 -6.18 -10.61
C VAL A 188 9.37 -7.69 -10.63
N PRO A 189 10.36 -8.53 -10.30
CA PRO A 189 10.17 -9.97 -10.14
C PRO A 189 9.08 -10.30 -9.11
N LYS A 190 8.24 -11.31 -9.41
CA LYS A 190 7.07 -11.65 -8.61
C LYS A 190 7.38 -12.02 -7.17
N GLU A 191 8.51 -12.66 -6.96
CA GLU A 191 9.04 -13.06 -5.65
C GLU A 191 9.32 -11.88 -4.70
N LEU A 192 9.45 -10.67 -5.24
CA LEU A 192 9.68 -9.44 -4.46
C LEU A 192 8.39 -8.65 -4.16
N TRP A 193 7.24 -9.04 -4.70
CA TRP A 193 6.01 -8.27 -4.57
C TRP A 193 5.51 -8.18 -3.13
N LEU A 194 5.64 -9.25 -2.34
CA LEU A 194 5.20 -9.29 -0.95
C LEU A 194 5.89 -8.25 -0.07
N GLN A 195 7.15 -7.92 -0.36
CA GLN A 195 7.93 -7.01 0.46
C GLN A 195 7.99 -5.57 -0.09
N LEU A 196 7.61 -5.35 -1.36
CA LEU A 196 7.77 -4.05 -2.02
C LEU A 196 7.02 -2.92 -1.28
N ASN A 197 5.75 -3.12 -0.95
CA ASN A 197 4.95 -2.09 -0.25
C ASN A 197 5.53 -1.81 1.13
N ARG A 198 5.80 -2.85 1.92
CA ARG A 198 6.37 -2.76 3.26
C ARG A 198 7.65 -1.91 3.28
N LEU A 199 8.60 -2.26 2.42
CA LEU A 199 9.88 -1.55 2.35
C LEU A 199 9.70 -0.09 1.90
N PHE A 200 8.89 0.15 0.88
CA PHE A 200 8.74 1.49 0.33
C PHE A 200 7.91 2.42 1.21
N VAL A 201 6.98 1.90 1.99
CA VAL A 201 6.26 2.69 3.00
C VAL A 201 7.25 3.18 4.06
N ARG A 202 8.00 2.29 4.70
CA ARG A 202 8.99 2.62 5.73
C ARG A 202 10.10 3.54 5.19
N PHE A 203 10.67 3.19 4.05
CA PHE A 203 11.70 4.01 3.39
C PHE A 203 11.18 5.39 2.99
N GLY A 204 9.94 5.47 2.55
CA GLY A 204 9.28 6.72 2.19
C GLY A 204 8.89 7.60 3.36
N GLN A 205 8.72 7.04 4.55
CA GLN A 205 8.47 7.77 5.79
C GLN A 205 9.78 8.28 6.41
N GLN A 206 10.86 7.51 6.34
CA GLN A 206 12.11 7.79 7.07
C GLN A 206 13.14 8.54 6.22
N ILE A 207 13.36 8.12 4.97
CA ILE A 207 14.47 8.58 4.11
C ILE A 207 13.96 9.30 2.85
N CYS A 208 13.22 8.58 1.99
CA CYS A 208 12.76 9.13 0.71
C CYS A 208 11.44 9.90 0.86
N VAL A 209 11.43 10.88 1.77
CA VAL A 209 10.25 11.70 2.08
C VAL A 209 9.78 12.55 0.87
N PRO A 210 8.50 13.02 0.84
CA PRO A 210 7.96 13.76 -0.30
C PRO A 210 8.73 15.05 -0.62
N ILE A 211 9.01 15.83 0.42
CA ILE A 211 9.68 17.14 0.29
C ILE A 211 11.06 17.01 0.91
N ARG A 212 12.11 17.42 0.18
CA ARG A 212 13.51 17.36 0.61
C ARG A 212 13.91 15.95 1.10
N PRO A 213 13.89 14.93 0.21
CA PRO A 213 14.33 13.58 0.59
C PRO A 213 15.78 13.61 1.10
N LYS A 214 16.07 12.78 2.09
CA LYS A 214 17.38 12.72 2.76
C LYS A 214 18.40 11.96 1.91
N CYS A 215 18.67 12.43 0.68
CA CYS A 215 19.52 11.73 -0.27
C CYS A 215 20.98 11.58 0.21
N GLU A 216 21.48 12.50 1.02
CA GLU A 216 22.85 12.51 1.53
C GLU A 216 23.16 11.29 2.40
N ILE A 217 22.19 10.86 3.21
CA ILE A 217 22.31 9.68 4.10
C ILE A 217 21.67 8.42 3.50
N CYS A 218 21.17 8.48 2.27
CA CYS A 218 20.41 7.38 1.67
C CYS A 218 21.33 6.26 1.20
N VAL A 219 21.12 5.04 1.68
CA VAL A 219 21.93 3.84 1.36
C VAL A 219 21.98 3.49 -0.13
N ILE A 220 21.00 3.94 -0.89
CA ILE A 220 20.95 3.73 -2.35
C ILE A 220 21.27 5.00 -3.15
N ASN A 221 21.87 6.03 -2.51
CA ASN A 221 22.15 7.32 -3.14
C ASN A 221 22.97 7.20 -4.42
N ASN A 222 23.98 6.33 -4.43
CA ASN A 222 24.91 6.16 -5.54
C ASN A 222 24.32 5.42 -6.75
N ILE A 223 23.23 4.69 -6.55
CA ILE A 223 22.56 3.90 -7.59
C ILE A 223 21.19 4.47 -7.97
N CYS A 224 20.67 5.43 -7.19
CA CYS A 224 19.40 6.08 -7.45
C CYS A 224 19.55 7.19 -8.51
N PRO A 225 18.81 7.13 -9.64
CA PRO A 225 18.87 8.18 -10.68
C PRO A 225 18.24 9.50 -10.23
N LYS A 226 17.50 9.51 -9.11
CA LYS A 226 16.83 10.69 -8.54
C LYS A 226 15.90 11.37 -9.58
N ASP A 227 15.07 10.56 -10.28
CA ASP A 227 14.15 11.09 -11.27
C ASP A 227 12.93 11.76 -10.61
N PHE A 228 12.98 13.08 -10.48
CA PHE A 228 11.88 13.89 -9.93
C PHE A 228 10.94 14.42 -11.03
N SER A 229 11.11 14.05 -12.29
CA SER A 229 10.37 14.62 -13.43
C SER A 229 8.87 14.50 -13.29
N MET A 230 8.38 13.41 -12.69
CA MET A 230 6.95 13.17 -12.49
C MET A 230 6.32 14.02 -11.36
N GLU A 231 7.13 14.59 -10.48
CA GLU A 231 6.65 15.45 -9.38
C GLU A 231 6.46 16.90 -9.86
N PHE A 232 7.34 17.38 -10.74
CA PHE A 232 7.26 18.74 -11.32
C PHE A 232 6.17 18.88 -12.39
N ALA A 233 5.79 17.77 -13.05
CA ALA A 233 4.72 17.77 -14.04
C ALA A 233 3.33 18.18 -13.48
N LYS A 234 3.13 18.04 -12.15
CA LYS A 234 1.89 18.46 -11.46
C LYS A 234 1.83 19.96 -11.16
N LYS A 235 2.97 20.65 -11.08
CA LYS A 235 3.00 22.09 -10.77
C LYS A 235 2.65 22.95 -11.99
N LYS A 236 3.01 22.52 -13.22
CA LYS A 236 2.72 23.26 -14.47
C LYS A 236 1.24 23.25 -14.90
N LYS A 237 0.35 22.55 -14.22
CA LYS A 237 -1.10 22.53 -14.52
C LYS A 237 -1.94 23.41 -13.57
N LYS A 238 -1.30 24.18 -12.68
CA LYS A 238 -1.97 25.09 -11.74
C LYS A 238 -1.65 26.57 -12.00
N GLU A 239 -0.91 26.87 -13.06
CA GLU A 239 -0.78 28.18 -13.69
C GLU A 239 -1.62 28.23 -14.99
#